data_4e260f8547d90db34aa81fc71d4c8121
#
_entry.id   4e260f8547d90db34aa81fc71d4c8121
#
_cell.length_a   1.000
_cell.length_b   1.000
_cell.length_c   1.000
_cell.angle_alpha   90.00
_cell.angle_beta   90.00
_cell.angle_gamma   90.00
#
_symmetry.space_group_name_H-M   'P 1'
#
loop_
_entity.id
_entity.type
_entity.pdbx_description
1 polymer ?
#
loop_
_entity_poly.entity_id
_entity_poly.type
_entity_poly.pdbx_seq_one_letter_code
_entity_poly.pdbx_strand_id
1 'polypeptide(L)'
;MSNETPLAPSRYSPAVLAFIQRFQLQLPPTSPLAVCGHRHAAVLIPIICREQPTLLLTRRSDFLRKHAGQVAFPGGAADASDPSLIYTALREAHEEVAIPPAAVNVLGTLAPLDSSSGFQVTPVIGLLPMDVPLHPCQDEVAELFEIPLEEAFNLARYHPLDIHRGGSHHRIYLSWYQQQFVWGLTATIIRRLAEQIRPDDIRIYD
;
A
#
# COMPACT_ATOMS: atom_id res chain seq x y z
N MET A 1 -17.90 19.28 40.91
CA MET A 1 -17.25 19.92 39.78
C MET A 1 -16.21 18.91 39.25
N SER A 2 -16.60 18.14 38.25
CA SER A 2 -15.74 17.10 37.66
C SER A 2 -14.71 17.77 36.75
N ASN A 3 -13.42 17.67 37.12
CA ASN A 3 -12.32 18.13 36.31
C ASN A 3 -12.14 17.11 35.14
N GLU A 4 -12.80 17.33 34.02
CA GLU A 4 -12.44 16.68 32.77
C GLU A 4 -11.16 17.32 32.28
N THR A 5 -10.05 16.58 32.45
CA THR A 5 -8.78 16.90 31.78
C THR A 5 -9.04 16.84 30.28
N PRO A 6 -8.82 17.92 29.51
CA PRO A 6 -9.00 17.86 28.06
C PRO A 6 -8.05 16.82 27.50
N LEU A 7 -8.61 15.85 26.79
CA LEU A 7 -7.84 14.88 26.00
C LEU A 7 -6.87 15.65 25.10
N ALA A 8 -5.60 15.28 25.15
CA ALA A 8 -4.60 15.85 24.26
C ALA A 8 -5.09 15.75 22.79
N PRO A 9 -4.90 16.79 21.97
CA PRO A 9 -5.35 16.77 20.59
C PRO A 9 -4.79 15.51 19.90
N SER A 10 -5.68 14.76 19.28
CA SER A 10 -5.32 13.55 18.54
C SER A 10 -4.24 13.88 17.48
N ARG A 11 -3.17 13.11 17.46
CA ARG A 11 -2.09 13.24 16.46
C ARG A 11 -2.60 13.06 15.02
N TYR A 12 -3.80 12.51 14.86
CA TYR A 12 -4.39 12.14 13.59
C TYR A 12 -5.74 12.82 13.36
N SER A 13 -6.05 13.16 12.11
CA SER A 13 -7.36 13.64 11.71
C SER A 13 -8.46 12.59 11.96
N PRO A 14 -9.75 12.97 12.06
CA PRO A 14 -10.85 12.03 12.19
C PRO A 14 -10.87 10.98 11.06
N ALA A 15 -10.51 11.36 9.83
CA ALA A 15 -10.45 10.46 8.70
C ALA A 15 -9.35 9.40 8.85
N VAL A 16 -8.18 9.79 9.35
CA VAL A 16 -7.08 8.85 9.65
C VAL A 16 -7.47 7.91 10.79
N LEU A 17 -8.09 8.44 11.86
CA LEU A 17 -8.55 7.62 12.97
C LEU A 17 -9.60 6.58 12.52
N ALA A 18 -10.55 6.99 11.69
CA ALA A 18 -11.54 6.07 11.13
C ALA A 18 -10.90 4.98 10.27
N PHE A 19 -9.87 5.30 9.50
CA PHE A 19 -9.11 4.32 8.74
C PHE A 19 -8.40 3.32 9.67
N ILE A 20 -7.66 3.81 10.68
CA ILE A 20 -6.95 2.96 11.66
C ILE A 20 -7.92 1.99 12.34
N GLN A 21 -9.04 2.50 12.85
CA GLN A 21 -10.04 1.69 13.54
C GLN A 21 -10.59 0.59 12.64
N ARG A 22 -10.97 0.92 11.40
CA ARG A 22 -11.49 -0.06 10.45
C ARG A 22 -10.45 -1.12 10.09
N PHE A 23 -9.20 -0.71 9.87
CA PHE A 23 -8.12 -1.64 9.57
C PHE A 23 -7.83 -2.61 10.73
N GLN A 24 -7.83 -2.11 11.98
CA GLN A 24 -7.53 -2.92 13.17
C GLN A 24 -8.68 -3.83 13.58
N LEU A 25 -9.93 -3.47 13.30
CA LEU A 25 -11.09 -4.30 13.60
C LEU A 25 -11.22 -5.52 12.67
N GLN A 26 -10.61 -5.46 11.51
CA GLN A 26 -10.59 -6.57 10.57
C GLN A 26 -9.25 -7.30 10.68
N LEU A 27 -9.25 -8.44 11.36
CA LEU A 27 -8.10 -9.34 11.38
C LEU A 27 -7.78 -9.74 9.93
N PRO A 28 -6.51 -9.63 9.50
CA PRO A 28 -6.14 -10.14 8.19
C PRO A 28 -6.50 -11.61 8.12
N PRO A 29 -7.04 -12.10 6.99
CA PRO A 29 -7.27 -13.52 6.83
C PRO A 29 -5.97 -14.25 7.09
N THR A 30 -6.00 -15.27 7.97
CA THR A 30 -4.85 -16.12 8.24
C THR A 30 -4.43 -16.78 6.94
N SER A 31 -3.45 -16.18 6.25
CA SER A 31 -2.86 -16.82 5.08
C SER A 31 -2.11 -18.07 5.53
N PRO A 32 -2.31 -19.21 4.86
CA PRO A 32 -1.44 -20.36 5.07
C PRO A 32 0.00 -19.91 4.86
N LEU A 33 0.88 -20.33 5.77
CA LEU A 33 2.32 -20.11 5.70
C LEU A 33 2.82 -20.37 4.26
N ALA A 34 3.61 -19.46 3.75
CA ALA A 34 4.15 -19.48 2.40
C ALA A 34 4.65 -20.87 1.99
N VAL A 35 4.14 -21.36 0.87
CA VAL A 35 4.69 -22.54 0.21
C VAL A 35 6.14 -22.23 -0.16
N CYS A 36 7.08 -23.03 0.34
CA CYS A 36 8.50 -22.95 0.03
C CYS A 36 8.72 -22.87 -1.50
N GLY A 37 9.43 -21.85 -1.98
CA GLY A 37 9.84 -21.76 -3.39
C GLY A 37 9.59 -20.39 -4.05
N HIS A 38 8.87 -19.47 -3.44
CA HIS A 38 8.66 -18.13 -3.98
C HIS A 38 9.81 -17.18 -3.59
N ARG A 39 10.22 -16.32 -4.53
CA ARG A 39 11.01 -15.13 -4.19
C ARG A 39 10.12 -14.13 -3.50
N HIS A 40 10.55 -13.63 -2.34
CA HIS A 40 9.77 -12.67 -1.57
C HIS A 40 10.09 -11.24 -1.97
N ALA A 41 9.08 -10.40 -1.93
CA ALA A 41 9.19 -8.95 -2.07
C ALA A 41 8.23 -8.29 -1.09
N ALA A 42 8.47 -7.02 -0.79
CA ALA A 42 7.55 -6.24 0.02
C ALA A 42 7.42 -4.83 -0.54
N VAL A 43 6.23 -4.25 -0.36
CA VAL A 43 5.95 -2.87 -0.75
C VAL A 43 5.37 -2.12 0.44
N LEU A 44 5.75 -0.86 0.59
CA LEU A 44 5.12 0.03 1.56
C LEU A 44 3.87 0.64 0.91
N ILE A 45 2.75 0.62 1.61
CA ILE A 45 1.54 1.39 1.31
C ILE A 45 1.60 2.66 2.18
N PRO A 46 2.19 3.76 1.69
CA PRO A 46 2.39 4.94 2.50
C PRO A 46 1.11 5.78 2.52
N ILE A 47 0.53 5.96 3.70
CA ILE A 47 -0.62 6.84 3.92
C ILE A 47 -0.13 8.11 4.61
N ILE A 48 -0.18 9.23 3.92
CA ILE A 48 0.21 10.52 4.48
C ILE A 48 -0.96 11.08 5.28
N CYS A 49 -0.72 11.34 6.57
CA CYS A 49 -1.72 11.77 7.53
C CYS A 49 -2.04 13.28 7.40
N ARG A 50 -2.52 13.68 6.24
CA ARG A 50 -3.07 15.02 6.01
C ARG A 50 -4.44 15.15 6.65
N GLU A 51 -5.05 16.34 6.65
CA GLU A 51 -6.45 16.52 7.08
C GLU A 51 -7.37 15.56 6.30
N GLN A 52 -7.22 15.53 4.99
CA GLN A 52 -7.72 14.47 4.12
C GLN A 52 -6.52 13.56 3.76
N PRO A 53 -6.48 12.34 4.31
CA PRO A 53 -5.34 11.45 4.11
C PRO A 53 -5.20 11.05 2.65
N THR A 54 -3.96 10.86 2.23
CA THR A 54 -3.61 10.50 0.85
C THR A 54 -2.77 9.24 0.80
N LEU A 55 -2.83 8.55 -0.32
CA LEU A 55 -2.02 7.39 -0.65
C LEU A 55 -0.88 7.84 -1.57
N LEU A 56 0.36 7.63 -1.16
CA LEU A 56 1.52 7.95 -1.97
C LEU A 56 1.86 6.81 -2.93
N LEU A 57 2.11 7.16 -4.18
CA LEU A 57 2.52 6.25 -5.24
C LEU A 57 3.72 6.82 -6.00
N THR A 58 4.45 5.94 -6.65
CA THR A 58 5.57 6.28 -7.54
C THR A 58 5.19 5.94 -8.98
N ARG A 59 5.67 6.73 -9.93
CA ARG A 59 5.80 6.32 -11.33
C ARG A 59 7.27 5.96 -11.58
N ARG A 60 7.50 4.74 -11.97
CA ARG A 60 8.86 4.23 -12.23
C ARG A 60 9.50 4.95 -13.41
N SER A 61 10.82 5.09 -13.36
CA SER A 61 11.60 5.70 -14.43
C SER A 61 11.41 4.95 -15.76
N ASP A 62 11.29 5.71 -16.85
CA ASP A 62 11.14 5.17 -18.20
C ASP A 62 12.43 4.49 -18.71
N PHE A 63 13.57 4.71 -18.03
CA PHE A 63 14.86 4.12 -18.37
C PHE A 63 15.10 2.75 -17.75
N LEU A 64 14.20 2.28 -16.90
CA LEU A 64 14.32 0.96 -16.27
C LEU A 64 14.08 -0.16 -17.29
N ARG A 65 14.84 -1.25 -17.16
CA ARG A 65 14.70 -2.43 -18.05
C ARG A 65 13.39 -3.19 -17.86
N LYS A 66 12.78 -3.09 -16.68
CA LYS A 66 11.53 -3.78 -16.33
C LYS A 66 10.56 -2.80 -15.67
N HIS A 67 9.29 -2.94 -16.02
CA HIS A 67 8.22 -2.13 -15.44
C HIS A 67 8.40 -0.61 -15.62
N ALA A 68 9.09 -0.19 -16.67
CA ALA A 68 9.29 1.22 -17.00
C ALA A 68 7.95 1.96 -17.11
N GLY A 69 7.87 3.16 -16.53
CA GLY A 69 6.68 4.03 -16.56
C GLY A 69 5.48 3.51 -15.76
N GLN A 70 5.57 2.34 -15.10
CA GLN A 70 4.45 1.81 -14.33
C GLN A 70 4.28 2.52 -12.99
N VAL A 71 3.03 2.67 -12.59
CA VAL A 71 2.68 3.13 -11.24
C VAL A 71 2.81 1.99 -10.25
N ALA A 72 3.52 2.23 -9.16
CA ALA A 72 3.78 1.24 -8.12
C ALA A 72 3.79 1.88 -6.72
N PHE A 73 3.66 1.04 -5.71
CA PHE A 73 4.09 1.39 -4.36
C PHE A 73 5.61 1.30 -4.27
N PRO A 74 6.27 2.12 -3.46
CA PRO A 74 7.69 1.94 -3.17
C PRO A 74 7.94 0.57 -2.55
N GLY A 75 8.94 -0.14 -3.06
CA GLY A 75 9.24 -1.49 -2.60
C GLY A 75 10.02 -2.33 -3.59
N GLY A 76 10.49 -3.48 -3.13
CA GLY A 76 11.34 -4.35 -3.92
C GLY A 76 11.50 -5.75 -3.37
N ALA A 77 12.52 -6.45 -3.88
CA ALA A 77 12.85 -7.81 -3.46
C ALA A 77 13.43 -7.83 -2.05
N ALA A 78 13.08 -8.87 -1.29
CA ALA A 78 13.72 -9.11 0.00
C ALA A 78 15.17 -9.56 -0.22
N ASP A 79 16.09 -8.92 0.48
CA ASP A 79 17.48 -9.34 0.57
C ASP A 79 17.65 -10.42 1.65
N ALA A 80 18.65 -11.27 1.48
CA ALA A 80 18.96 -12.32 2.47
C ALA A 80 19.33 -11.76 3.86
N SER A 81 19.75 -10.51 3.92
CA SER A 81 20.09 -9.79 5.15
C SER A 81 18.89 -9.10 5.81
N ASP A 82 17.74 -9.02 5.13
CA ASP A 82 16.56 -8.36 5.67
C ASP A 82 15.94 -9.22 6.80
N PRO A 83 15.79 -8.68 8.01
CA PRO A 83 15.26 -9.46 9.13
C PRO A 83 13.75 -9.77 9.00
N SER A 84 13.04 -9.02 8.17
CA SER A 84 11.61 -9.21 7.93
C SER A 84 11.15 -8.50 6.64
N LEU A 85 9.97 -8.89 6.12
CA LEU A 85 9.37 -8.22 4.96
C LEU A 85 8.89 -6.79 5.28
N ILE A 86 8.60 -6.50 6.55
CA ILE A 86 8.37 -5.11 6.99
C ILE A 86 9.65 -4.29 6.82
N TYR A 87 10.78 -4.84 7.24
CA TYR A 87 12.07 -4.17 7.06
C TYR A 87 12.38 -3.95 5.57
N THR A 88 12.18 -4.97 4.72
CA THR A 88 12.34 -4.84 3.26
C THR A 88 11.53 -3.66 2.71
N ALA A 89 10.24 -3.57 3.04
CA ALA A 89 9.38 -2.49 2.56
C ALA A 89 9.86 -1.10 3.00
N LEU A 90 10.35 -0.98 4.24
CA LEU A 90 10.87 0.29 4.76
C LEU A 90 12.24 0.66 4.16
N ARG A 91 13.13 -0.30 3.96
CA ARG A 91 14.43 -0.11 3.31
C ARG A 91 14.25 0.38 1.88
N GLU A 92 13.47 -0.33 1.10
CA GLU A 92 13.18 0.02 -0.30
C GLU A 92 12.50 1.39 -0.41
N ALA A 93 11.53 1.69 0.45
CA ALA A 93 10.89 3.00 0.48
C ALA A 93 11.87 4.13 0.86
N HIS A 94 12.87 3.84 1.68
CA HIS A 94 13.93 4.80 1.99
C HIS A 94 14.86 5.00 0.77
N GLU A 95 15.24 3.94 0.09
CA GLU A 95 16.12 3.97 -1.09
C GLU A 95 15.45 4.67 -2.29
N GLU A 96 14.19 4.34 -2.59
CA GLU A 96 13.47 4.87 -3.76
C GLU A 96 12.96 6.30 -3.56
N VAL A 97 12.47 6.66 -2.36
CA VAL A 97 11.74 7.90 -2.12
C VAL A 97 12.15 8.66 -0.86
N ALA A 98 13.24 8.24 -0.22
CA ALA A 98 13.83 8.83 0.98
C ALA A 98 12.87 8.91 2.20
N ILE A 99 11.88 8.02 2.30
CA ILE A 99 11.03 7.92 3.49
C ILE A 99 11.87 7.38 4.65
N PRO A 100 12.09 8.16 5.74
CA PRO A 100 12.85 7.65 6.87
C PRO A 100 12.09 6.51 7.56
N PRO A 101 12.67 5.31 7.76
CA PRO A 101 11.99 4.21 8.43
C PRO A 101 11.41 4.57 9.80
N ALA A 102 12.11 5.43 10.56
CA ALA A 102 11.67 5.92 11.87
C ALA A 102 10.44 6.84 11.81
N ALA A 103 10.12 7.41 10.64
CA ALA A 103 8.94 8.25 10.46
C ALA A 103 7.68 7.43 10.14
N VAL A 104 7.82 6.12 9.83
CA VAL A 104 6.72 5.25 9.45
C VAL A 104 6.12 4.59 10.69
N ASN A 105 4.85 4.89 10.98
CA ASN A 105 4.08 4.11 11.94
C ASN A 105 3.41 2.93 11.22
N VAL A 106 4.01 1.74 11.33
CA VAL A 106 3.50 0.52 10.69
C VAL A 106 2.23 0.04 11.40
N LEU A 107 1.12 -0.07 10.67
CA LEU A 107 -0.15 -0.59 11.19
C LEU A 107 -0.25 -2.10 11.07
N GLY A 108 0.35 -2.69 10.04
CA GLY A 108 0.29 -4.13 9.76
C GLY A 108 0.54 -4.44 8.29
N THR A 109 0.16 -5.64 7.89
CA THR A 109 0.34 -6.14 6.51
C THR A 109 -0.98 -6.67 5.96
N LEU A 110 -1.11 -6.65 4.63
CA LEU A 110 -2.13 -7.45 3.94
C LEU A 110 -1.61 -8.86 3.66
N ALA A 111 -2.53 -9.76 3.34
CA ALA A 111 -2.16 -11.07 2.81
C ALA A 111 -1.28 -10.92 1.56
N PRO A 112 -0.22 -11.72 1.42
CA PRO A 112 0.67 -11.67 0.26
C PRO A 112 -0.08 -11.92 -1.06
N LEU A 113 0.44 -11.34 -2.14
CA LEU A 113 -0.06 -11.51 -3.50
C LEU A 113 1.05 -12.00 -4.42
N ASP A 114 0.68 -12.91 -5.33
CA ASP A 114 1.61 -13.34 -6.37
C ASP A 114 1.68 -12.32 -7.51
N SER A 115 2.90 -11.94 -7.87
CA SER A 115 3.15 -11.07 -9.01
C SER A 115 3.39 -11.89 -10.28
N SER A 116 3.11 -11.27 -11.44
CA SER A 116 3.41 -11.88 -12.74
C SER A 116 4.91 -12.11 -13.01
N SER A 117 5.78 -11.51 -12.19
CA SER A 117 7.24 -11.67 -12.23
C SER A 117 7.76 -12.79 -11.33
N GLY A 118 6.87 -13.55 -10.68
CA GLY A 118 7.21 -14.71 -9.84
C GLY A 118 7.66 -14.35 -8.43
N PHE A 119 7.29 -13.18 -7.94
CA PHE A 119 7.45 -12.80 -6.54
C PHE A 119 6.15 -12.95 -5.78
N GLN A 120 6.26 -13.38 -4.54
CA GLN A 120 5.21 -13.21 -3.55
C GLN A 120 5.43 -11.86 -2.85
N VAL A 121 4.51 -10.92 -3.07
CA VAL A 121 4.62 -9.54 -2.60
C VAL A 121 3.78 -9.32 -1.36
N THR A 122 4.39 -8.89 -0.28
CA THR A 122 3.72 -8.55 0.98
C THR A 122 3.52 -7.03 1.07
N PRO A 123 2.26 -6.54 1.06
CA PRO A 123 1.99 -5.12 1.26
C PRO A 123 2.03 -4.77 2.75
N VAL A 124 2.78 -3.72 3.10
CA VAL A 124 2.93 -3.19 4.46
C VAL A 124 2.25 -1.83 4.54
N ILE A 125 1.33 -1.65 5.46
CA ILE A 125 0.61 -0.39 5.65
C ILE A 125 1.38 0.48 6.63
N GLY A 126 1.79 1.68 6.19
CA GLY A 126 2.50 2.65 7.01
C GLY A 126 1.84 4.03 7.00
N LEU A 127 1.65 4.60 8.20
CA LEU A 127 1.24 5.98 8.35
C LEU A 127 2.46 6.89 8.40
N LEU A 128 2.38 7.99 7.66
CA LEU A 128 3.42 9.01 7.57
C LEU A 128 2.93 10.36 8.08
N PRO A 129 3.78 11.15 8.76
CA PRO A 129 3.44 12.52 9.09
C PRO A 129 3.23 13.35 7.80
N MET A 130 2.42 14.41 7.88
CA MET A 130 2.07 15.25 6.73
C MET A 130 3.27 16.01 6.12
N ASP A 131 4.30 16.22 6.92
CA ASP A 131 5.54 16.94 6.61
C ASP A 131 6.72 15.99 6.32
N VAL A 132 6.46 14.71 6.07
CA VAL A 132 7.51 13.76 5.74
C VAL A 132 8.30 14.23 4.52
N PRO A 133 9.63 14.30 4.61
CA PRO A 133 10.45 14.65 3.45
C PRO A 133 10.39 13.52 2.42
N LEU A 134 10.13 13.87 1.17
CA LEU A 134 10.07 12.94 0.05
C LEU A 134 11.04 13.39 -1.03
N HIS A 135 11.99 12.54 -1.39
CA HIS A 135 12.98 12.80 -2.43
C HIS A 135 13.09 11.56 -3.34
N PRO A 136 12.55 11.61 -4.57
CA PRO A 136 12.64 10.48 -5.48
C PRO A 136 14.08 10.24 -5.92
N CYS A 137 14.53 9.00 -5.90
CA CYS A 137 15.74 8.55 -6.56
C CYS A 137 15.49 8.60 -8.08
N GLN A 138 16.06 9.58 -8.78
CA GLN A 138 15.79 9.85 -10.20
C GLN A 138 16.12 8.69 -11.14
N ASP A 139 17.03 7.80 -10.74
CA ASP A 139 17.37 6.62 -11.51
C ASP A 139 16.23 5.59 -11.51
N GLU A 140 15.40 5.57 -10.46
CA GLU A 140 14.34 4.57 -10.29
C GLU A 140 12.93 5.15 -10.36
N VAL A 141 12.75 6.39 -9.90
CA VAL A 141 11.44 7.04 -9.74
C VAL A 141 11.40 8.32 -10.58
N ALA A 142 10.53 8.33 -11.60
CA ALA A 142 10.32 9.51 -12.45
C ALA A 142 9.43 10.56 -11.77
N GLU A 143 8.46 10.12 -10.96
CA GLU A 143 7.46 11.00 -10.36
C GLU A 143 6.89 10.41 -9.07
N LEU A 144 6.60 11.30 -8.10
CA LEU A 144 5.80 11.00 -6.92
C LEU A 144 4.46 11.69 -7.04
N PHE A 145 3.39 11.01 -6.68
CA PHE A 145 2.07 11.61 -6.64
C PHE A 145 1.21 11.00 -5.54
N GLU A 146 0.20 11.75 -5.15
CA GLU A 146 -0.70 11.34 -4.08
C GLU A 146 -2.13 11.22 -4.62
N ILE A 147 -2.83 10.19 -4.17
CA ILE A 147 -4.27 10.00 -4.43
C ILE A 147 -5.01 10.16 -3.09
N PRO A 148 -6.05 11.03 -3.00
CA PRO A 148 -6.90 11.05 -1.81
C PRO A 148 -7.42 9.66 -1.48
N LEU A 149 -7.37 9.25 -0.21
CA LEU A 149 -7.79 7.91 0.20
C LEU A 149 -9.22 7.59 -0.20
N GLU A 150 -10.12 8.57 -0.11
CA GLU A 150 -11.50 8.41 -0.53
C GLU A 150 -11.61 8.03 -2.01
N GLU A 151 -10.80 8.67 -2.87
CA GLU A 151 -10.75 8.32 -4.29
C GLU A 151 -10.08 6.97 -4.54
N ALA A 152 -8.95 6.71 -3.89
CA ALA A 152 -8.22 5.45 -4.04
C ALA A 152 -9.09 4.25 -3.62
N PHE A 153 -9.94 4.41 -2.60
CA PHE A 153 -10.80 3.35 -2.07
C PHE A 153 -12.19 3.27 -2.72
N ASN A 154 -12.47 4.14 -3.68
CA ASN A 154 -13.69 4.03 -4.48
C ASN A 154 -13.57 2.86 -5.48
N LEU A 155 -14.14 1.71 -5.11
CA LEU A 155 -14.05 0.48 -5.90
C LEU A 155 -14.65 0.58 -7.31
N ALA A 156 -15.58 1.52 -7.54
CA ALA A 156 -16.17 1.74 -8.87
C ALA A 156 -15.15 2.26 -9.91
N ARG A 157 -14.00 2.76 -9.46
CA ARG A 157 -12.92 3.22 -10.35
C ARG A 157 -12.10 2.09 -10.96
N TYR A 158 -12.21 0.87 -10.41
CA TYR A 158 -11.37 -0.27 -10.81
C TYR A 158 -12.14 -1.19 -11.75
N HIS A 159 -11.81 -1.12 -13.03
CA HIS A 159 -12.43 -1.92 -14.07
C HIS A 159 -11.72 -3.28 -14.19
N PRO A 160 -12.45 -4.40 -14.04
CA PRO A 160 -11.86 -5.71 -14.18
C PRO A 160 -11.58 -6.02 -15.65
N LEU A 161 -10.43 -6.66 -15.91
CA LEU A 161 -10.06 -7.23 -17.19
C LEU A 161 -9.60 -8.67 -16.98
N ASP A 162 -10.30 -9.60 -17.59
CA ASP A 162 -9.93 -11.02 -17.56
C ASP A 162 -8.98 -11.32 -18.71
N ILE A 163 -7.80 -11.85 -18.38
CA ILE A 163 -6.76 -12.21 -19.34
C ILE A 163 -6.41 -13.69 -19.20
N HIS A 164 -6.03 -14.30 -20.33
CA HIS A 164 -5.47 -15.65 -20.36
C HIS A 164 -3.95 -15.57 -20.47
N ARG A 165 -3.24 -16.17 -19.53
CA ARG A 165 -1.80 -16.25 -19.57
C ARG A 165 -1.32 -17.60 -19.02
N GLY A 166 -0.44 -18.29 -19.77
CA GLY A 166 0.13 -19.56 -19.32
C GLY A 166 -0.91 -20.67 -19.08
N GLY A 167 -2.04 -20.68 -19.82
CA GLY A 167 -3.11 -21.65 -19.64
C GLY A 167 -4.07 -21.36 -18.46
N SER A 168 -3.87 -20.26 -17.74
CA SER A 168 -4.69 -19.86 -16.60
C SER A 168 -5.41 -18.54 -16.84
N HIS A 169 -6.61 -18.41 -16.26
CA HIS A 169 -7.37 -17.16 -16.24
C HIS A 169 -6.86 -16.27 -15.12
N HIS A 170 -6.58 -15.01 -15.44
CA HIS A 170 -6.19 -14.01 -14.46
C HIS A 170 -7.10 -12.80 -14.58
N ARG A 171 -7.60 -12.31 -13.45
CA ARG A 171 -8.30 -11.03 -13.39
C ARG A 171 -7.35 -9.95 -12.93
N ILE A 172 -7.19 -8.93 -13.74
CA ILE A 172 -6.47 -7.71 -13.40
C ILE A 172 -7.43 -6.54 -13.29
N TYR A 173 -7.03 -5.49 -12.60
CA TYR A 173 -7.81 -4.28 -12.44
C TYR A 173 -7.11 -3.09 -13.07
N LEU A 174 -7.89 -2.22 -13.69
CA LEU A 174 -7.45 -1.03 -14.40
C LEU A 174 -8.15 0.17 -13.79
N SER A 175 -7.39 1.24 -13.52
CA SER A 175 -7.92 2.50 -13.00
C SER A 175 -7.09 3.67 -13.52
N TRP A 176 -7.70 4.83 -13.59
CA TRP A 176 -7.04 6.08 -13.92
C TRP A 176 -7.20 7.08 -12.79
N TYR A 177 -6.12 7.73 -12.42
CA TYR A 177 -6.14 8.90 -11.56
C TYR A 177 -5.43 10.04 -12.28
N GLN A 178 -6.18 11.06 -12.71
CA GLN A 178 -5.68 12.10 -13.60
C GLN A 178 -5.02 11.46 -14.84
N GLN A 179 -3.70 11.65 -15.02
CA GLN A 179 -2.93 11.08 -16.13
C GLN A 179 -2.20 9.78 -15.75
N GLN A 180 -2.35 9.32 -14.52
CA GLN A 180 -1.66 8.14 -13.99
C GLN A 180 -2.49 6.87 -14.19
N PHE A 181 -1.90 5.88 -14.88
CA PHE A 181 -2.53 4.59 -15.11
C PHE A 181 -2.16 3.60 -14.01
N VAL A 182 -3.10 3.33 -13.13
CA VAL A 182 -2.94 2.40 -11.99
C VAL A 182 -3.56 1.07 -12.35
N TRP A 183 -2.76 0.02 -12.48
CA TRP A 183 -3.22 -1.28 -12.93
C TRP A 183 -2.48 -2.46 -12.29
N GLY A 184 -2.93 -3.68 -12.58
CA GLY A 184 -2.26 -4.91 -12.20
C GLY A 184 -2.14 -5.08 -10.68
N LEU A 185 -0.93 -5.38 -10.19
CA LEU A 185 -0.69 -5.64 -8.78
C LEU A 185 -1.00 -4.43 -7.89
N THR A 186 -0.61 -3.23 -8.32
CA THR A 186 -0.87 -1.97 -7.59
C THR A 186 -2.37 -1.75 -7.38
N ALA A 187 -3.16 -1.84 -8.46
CA ALA A 187 -4.61 -1.71 -8.38
C ALA A 187 -5.24 -2.81 -7.52
N THR A 188 -4.72 -4.04 -7.60
CA THR A 188 -5.20 -5.17 -6.79
C THR A 188 -4.93 -4.94 -5.30
N ILE A 189 -3.75 -4.43 -4.93
CA ILE A 189 -3.39 -4.11 -3.55
C ILE A 189 -4.34 -3.04 -2.99
N ILE A 190 -4.55 -1.93 -3.73
CA ILE A 190 -5.44 -0.84 -3.29
C ILE A 190 -6.86 -1.38 -3.10
N ARG A 191 -7.36 -2.16 -4.05
CA ARG A 191 -8.69 -2.78 -3.92
C ARG A 191 -8.82 -3.66 -2.70
N ARG A 192 -7.85 -4.55 -2.44
CA ARG A 192 -7.88 -5.42 -1.26
C ARG A 192 -7.90 -4.63 0.04
N LEU A 193 -7.09 -3.56 0.13
CA LEU A 193 -7.12 -2.68 1.28
C LEU A 193 -8.48 -1.99 1.42
N ALA A 194 -9.03 -1.47 0.32
CA ALA A 194 -10.34 -0.83 0.31
C ALA A 194 -11.46 -1.81 0.72
N GLU A 195 -11.44 -3.04 0.23
CA GLU A 195 -12.40 -4.09 0.60
C GLU A 195 -12.30 -4.45 2.07
N GLN A 196 -11.08 -4.55 2.61
CA GLN A 196 -10.85 -4.88 4.03
C GLN A 196 -11.41 -3.83 4.98
N ILE A 197 -11.37 -2.54 4.62
CA ILE A 197 -11.81 -1.45 5.51
C ILE A 197 -13.25 -0.99 5.27
N ARG A 198 -14.05 -1.71 4.45
CA ARG A 198 -15.44 -1.34 4.18
C ARG A 198 -16.29 -1.43 5.44
N PRO A 199 -17.19 -0.45 5.67
CA PRO A 199 -18.06 -0.47 6.83
C PRO A 199 -19.10 -1.60 6.81
N ASP A 200 -19.46 -2.09 5.63
CA ASP A 200 -20.61 -2.99 5.44
C ASP A 200 -20.30 -4.46 5.76
N ASP A 201 -19.02 -4.81 5.98
CA ASP A 201 -18.59 -6.19 6.26
C ASP A 201 -18.29 -6.47 7.75
N ILE A 202 -18.61 -5.54 8.64
CA ILE A 202 -18.55 -5.82 10.08
C ILE A 202 -19.74 -6.73 10.40
N ARG A 203 -19.58 -8.02 10.19
CA ARG A 203 -20.47 -9.04 10.76
C ARG A 203 -20.17 -9.10 12.24
N ILE A 204 -20.98 -8.39 13.02
CA ILE A 204 -21.10 -8.62 14.46
C ILE A 204 -21.74 -10.01 14.53
N TYR A 205 -20.98 -11.01 14.89
CA TYR A 205 -21.51 -12.32 15.24
C TYR A 205 -22.28 -12.14 16.56
N ASP A 206 -23.60 -12.20 16.48
CA ASP A 206 -24.49 -12.34 17.63
C ASP A 206 -24.27 -13.68 18.31
#